data_4df508aa137dad72071117a3e1fabe4e
#
_entry.id   4df508aa137dad72071117a3e1fabe4e
#
_cell.length_a   1.000
_cell.length_b   1.000
_cell.length_c   1.000
_cell.angle_alpha   90.00
_cell.angle_beta   90.00
_cell.angle_gamma   90.00
#
_symmetry.space_group_name_H-M   'P 1'
#
loop_
_entity.id
_entity.type
_entity.pdbx_description
1 polymer ?
#
loop_
_entity_poly.entity_id
_entity_poly.type
_entity_poly.pdbx_seq_one_letter_code
_entity_poly.pdbx_strand_id
1 'polypeptide(L)'
;MPLNPEIVQWPGSTEFSVKWTNRIRYGDPVNNSSINLDTHCGTHIDAPLHHIDDGESIDKIPLEMLIGPVYVIDVRGEPLITRKIAEQLDIPGGTKRILFKTENSRNQNRRTFDENYVAISPDAAEWMVKSRIELVGIDYLSIQRYNSSDQTHNILLKADVGILEGIDLRNVEEGWYTLVCLPLRLIGLEGAPARAILISEPEDLENE
;
A
#
# COMPACT_ATOMS: atom_id res chain seq x y z
N MET A 1 1.55 0.48 8.26
CA MET A 1 1.32 -0.37 9.48
C MET A 1 2.62 -0.55 10.25
N PRO A 2 2.63 -0.66 11.61
CA PRO A 2 3.84 -0.97 12.36
C PRO A 2 4.24 -2.44 12.16
N LEU A 3 5.54 -2.68 11.90
CA LEU A 3 6.09 -4.02 11.79
C LEU A 3 6.43 -4.58 13.19
N ASN A 4 5.81 -5.67 13.57
CA ASN A 4 6.04 -6.38 14.83
C ASN A 4 5.64 -7.87 14.66
N PRO A 5 6.03 -8.77 15.59
CA PRO A 5 5.72 -10.20 15.48
C PRO A 5 4.22 -10.58 15.46
N GLU A 6 3.34 -9.63 15.79
CA GLU A 6 1.89 -9.84 15.79
C GLU A 6 1.21 -9.26 14.54
N ILE A 7 1.99 -8.73 13.58
CA ILE A 7 1.43 -8.18 12.34
C ILE A 7 0.73 -9.27 11.55
N VAL A 8 -0.44 -8.93 11.03
CA VAL A 8 -1.14 -9.82 10.09
C VAL A 8 -0.31 -9.92 8.82
N GLN A 9 -0.12 -11.13 8.34
CA GLN A 9 0.65 -11.43 7.14
C GLN A 9 -0.19 -12.24 6.16
N TRP A 10 0.21 -12.23 4.92
CA TRP A 10 -0.40 -13.05 3.88
C TRP A 10 -0.22 -14.54 4.20
N PRO A 11 -1.25 -15.38 4.01
CA PRO A 11 -1.13 -16.82 4.27
C PRO A 11 -0.02 -17.48 3.48
N GLY A 12 0.91 -18.11 4.18
CA GLY A 12 2.06 -18.80 3.58
C GLY A 12 3.30 -17.95 3.34
N SER A 13 3.27 -16.64 3.62
CA SER A 13 4.47 -15.79 3.55
C SER A 13 5.42 -16.03 4.74
N THR A 14 6.65 -15.54 4.61
CA THR A 14 7.66 -15.62 5.67
C THR A 14 7.25 -14.79 6.88
N GLU A 15 7.20 -15.42 8.05
CA GLU A 15 6.84 -14.74 9.29
C GLU A 15 7.84 -13.63 9.66
N PHE A 16 7.30 -12.46 10.05
CA PHE A 16 8.13 -11.40 10.60
C PHE A 16 8.76 -11.85 11.93
N SER A 17 10.06 -11.78 11.99
CA SER A 17 10.78 -12.13 13.23
C SER A 17 11.95 -11.20 13.51
N VAL A 18 12.24 -11.04 14.79
CA VAL A 18 13.37 -10.23 15.29
C VAL A 18 14.30 -11.11 16.11
N LYS A 19 15.57 -11.09 15.77
CA LYS A 19 16.64 -11.75 16.55
C LYS A 19 17.58 -10.70 17.09
N TRP A 20 17.66 -10.59 18.41
CA TRP A 20 18.69 -9.77 19.07
C TRP A 20 20.02 -10.48 19.03
N THR A 21 21.03 -9.84 18.46
CA THR A 21 22.41 -10.36 18.40
C THR A 21 23.26 -9.87 19.56
N ASN A 22 22.99 -8.64 20.03
CA ASN A 22 23.68 -8.03 21.18
C ASN A 22 22.67 -7.27 22.05
N ARG A 23 22.90 -7.26 23.35
CA ARG A 23 22.09 -6.53 24.31
C ARG A 23 22.97 -5.91 25.42
N ILE A 24 22.91 -4.58 25.57
CA ILE A 24 23.61 -3.85 26.65
C ILE A 24 23.25 -4.42 28.03
N ARG A 25 22.00 -4.80 28.24
CA ARG A 25 21.54 -5.41 29.50
C ARG A 25 22.19 -6.74 29.86
N TYR A 26 22.89 -7.36 28.90
CA TYR A 26 23.65 -8.59 29.11
C TYR A 26 25.18 -8.36 29.07
N GLY A 27 25.62 -7.08 29.07
CA GLY A 27 27.03 -6.71 29.08
C GLY A 27 27.64 -6.43 27.71
N ASP A 28 26.85 -6.50 26.62
CA ASP A 28 27.34 -6.12 25.30
C ASP A 28 27.56 -4.61 25.20
N PRO A 29 28.46 -4.13 24.33
CA PRO A 29 28.72 -2.70 24.15
C PRO A 29 27.59 -1.94 23.42
N VAL A 30 26.70 -2.65 22.69
CA VAL A 30 25.60 -2.09 21.89
C VAL A 30 24.36 -2.98 21.94
N ASN A 31 23.23 -2.42 21.60
CA ASN A 31 22.04 -3.20 21.21
C ASN A 31 22.06 -3.39 19.70
N ASN A 32 21.99 -4.62 19.22
CA ASN A 32 21.93 -4.96 17.80
C ASN A 32 20.92 -6.08 17.56
N SER A 33 20.18 -5.97 16.46
CA SER A 33 19.20 -6.98 16.04
C SER A 33 19.21 -7.18 14.54
N SER A 34 18.76 -8.34 14.10
CA SER A 34 18.39 -8.64 12.73
C SER A 34 16.89 -8.85 12.62
N ILE A 35 16.35 -8.56 11.46
CA ILE A 35 14.94 -8.83 11.12
C ILE A 35 14.89 -9.80 9.95
N ASN A 36 13.87 -10.67 9.95
CA ASN A 36 13.48 -11.48 8.82
C ASN A 36 12.04 -11.17 8.50
N LEU A 37 11.72 -10.87 7.25
CA LEU A 37 10.38 -10.51 6.78
C LEU A 37 10.25 -10.78 5.29
N ASP A 38 9.01 -10.94 4.86
CA ASP A 38 8.62 -10.94 3.46
C ASP A 38 8.70 -9.51 2.88
N THR A 39 9.02 -9.38 1.60
CA THR A 39 9.06 -8.07 0.90
C THR A 39 7.71 -7.38 0.88
N HIS A 40 6.61 -8.15 0.97
CA HIS A 40 5.23 -7.67 1.03
C HIS A 40 4.68 -7.60 2.47
N CYS A 41 5.56 -7.49 3.48
CA CYS A 41 5.15 -7.42 4.89
C CYS A 41 4.73 -6.00 5.29
N GLY A 42 3.50 -5.86 5.77
CA GLY A 42 2.96 -4.58 6.28
C GLY A 42 2.66 -3.57 5.18
N THR A 43 3.01 -2.30 5.39
CA THR A 43 2.92 -1.30 4.33
C THR A 43 4.07 -1.49 3.35
N HIS A 44 3.76 -1.70 2.07
CA HIS A 44 4.75 -1.99 1.04
C HIS A 44 4.34 -1.46 -0.34
N ILE A 45 5.28 -1.45 -1.26
CA ILE A 45 5.08 -1.15 -2.68
C ILE A 45 5.39 -2.40 -3.49
N ASP A 46 4.51 -2.72 -4.43
CA ASP A 46 4.74 -3.72 -5.47
C ASP A 46 5.40 -3.08 -6.68
N ALA A 47 6.43 -3.74 -7.18
CA ALA A 47 7.03 -3.44 -8.48
C ALA A 47 6.44 -4.34 -9.57
N PRO A 48 6.55 -3.97 -10.87
CA PRO A 48 6.12 -4.80 -11.99
C PRO A 48 6.61 -6.24 -11.92
N LEU A 49 7.85 -6.47 -11.45
CA LEU A 49 8.43 -7.79 -11.27
C LEU A 49 7.62 -8.74 -10.38
N HIS A 50 6.74 -8.21 -9.51
CA HIS A 50 5.89 -9.03 -8.64
C HIS A 50 4.95 -9.96 -9.43
N HIS A 51 4.41 -9.50 -10.55
CA HIS A 51 3.48 -10.28 -11.38
C HIS A 51 3.93 -10.45 -12.84
N ILE A 52 5.07 -9.87 -13.21
CA ILE A 52 5.61 -9.88 -14.59
C ILE A 52 7.06 -10.33 -14.51
N ASP A 53 7.38 -11.52 -15.06
CA ASP A 53 8.69 -12.19 -14.91
C ASP A 53 9.88 -11.34 -15.38
N ASP A 54 9.69 -10.53 -16.42
CA ASP A 54 10.67 -9.57 -16.95
C ASP A 54 10.34 -8.10 -16.60
N GLY A 55 9.50 -7.90 -15.57
CA GLY A 55 9.10 -6.58 -15.08
C GLY A 55 10.23 -5.84 -14.36
N GLU A 56 10.09 -4.52 -14.27
CA GLU A 56 11.02 -3.67 -13.52
C GLU A 56 10.99 -3.98 -12.02
N SER A 57 12.17 -3.99 -11.40
CA SER A 57 12.31 -4.22 -9.95
C SER A 57 12.06 -2.94 -9.14
N ILE A 58 11.85 -3.10 -7.83
CA ILE A 58 11.50 -2.02 -6.91
C ILE A 58 12.51 -0.86 -6.88
N ASP A 59 13.79 -1.14 -7.08
CA ASP A 59 14.85 -0.12 -7.14
C ASP A 59 14.82 0.75 -8.41
N LYS A 60 13.98 0.38 -9.38
CA LYS A 60 13.78 1.10 -10.65
C LYS A 60 12.53 1.97 -10.67
N ILE A 61 11.62 1.80 -9.71
CA ILE A 61 10.40 2.60 -9.63
C ILE A 61 10.77 4.10 -9.51
N PRO A 62 10.23 4.98 -10.39
CA PRO A 62 10.50 6.40 -10.33
C PRO A 62 10.01 7.02 -9.02
N LEU A 63 10.85 7.84 -8.37
CA LEU A 63 10.47 8.51 -7.12
C LEU A 63 9.30 9.48 -7.31
N GLU A 64 9.15 10.04 -8.49
CA GLU A 64 8.04 10.91 -8.90
C GLU A 64 6.69 10.20 -8.80
N MET A 65 6.65 8.87 -8.92
CA MET A 65 5.45 8.07 -8.70
C MET A 65 5.12 8.00 -7.21
N LEU A 66 6.12 7.96 -6.35
CA LEU A 66 6.02 7.67 -4.91
C LEU A 66 5.89 8.94 -4.05
N ILE A 67 6.12 10.12 -4.62
CA ILE A 67 6.06 11.41 -3.94
C ILE A 67 5.20 12.37 -4.75
N GLY A 68 4.26 13.04 -4.07
CA GLY A 68 3.46 14.10 -4.68
C GLY A 68 2.00 14.10 -4.26
N PRO A 69 1.17 14.95 -4.90
CA PRO A 69 -0.25 15.05 -4.59
C PRO A 69 -0.96 13.71 -4.73
N VAL A 70 -1.78 13.38 -3.74
CA VAL A 70 -2.58 12.16 -3.68
C VAL A 70 -3.97 12.50 -3.15
N TYR A 71 -4.99 11.89 -3.71
CA TYR A 71 -6.35 12.01 -3.22
C TYR A 71 -6.73 10.76 -2.42
N VAL A 72 -7.14 10.96 -1.17
CA VAL A 72 -7.73 9.91 -0.34
C VAL A 72 -9.23 9.96 -0.55
N ILE A 73 -9.82 8.82 -0.89
CA ILE A 73 -11.27 8.71 -1.09
C ILE A 73 -11.86 7.64 -0.17
N ASP A 74 -12.97 7.98 0.48
CA ASP A 74 -13.65 7.11 1.43
C ASP A 74 -14.74 6.29 0.71
N VAL A 75 -14.48 5.00 0.59
CA VAL A 75 -15.39 4.03 -0.04
C VAL A 75 -15.90 2.99 0.96
N ARG A 76 -15.93 3.34 2.25
CA ARG A 76 -16.47 2.45 3.28
C ARG A 76 -17.94 2.11 2.98
N GLY A 77 -18.31 0.85 3.25
CA GLY A 77 -19.63 0.32 2.91
C GLY A 77 -19.67 -0.45 1.59
N GLU A 78 -18.67 -0.27 0.72
CA GLU A 78 -18.57 -1.02 -0.53
C GLU A 78 -17.78 -2.33 -0.30
N PRO A 79 -18.33 -3.48 -0.68
CA PRO A 79 -17.65 -4.77 -0.47
C PRO A 79 -16.57 -5.05 -1.50
N LEU A 80 -16.56 -4.32 -2.61
CA LEU A 80 -15.62 -4.43 -3.71
C LEU A 80 -15.63 -3.12 -4.50
N ILE A 81 -14.48 -2.57 -4.80
CA ILE A 81 -14.35 -1.38 -5.64
C ILE A 81 -14.45 -1.81 -7.10
N THR A 82 -15.65 -1.67 -7.68
CA THR A 82 -15.91 -1.98 -9.09
C THR A 82 -15.76 -0.73 -9.96
N ARG A 83 -15.66 -0.91 -11.27
CA ARG A 83 -15.68 0.19 -12.24
C ARG A 83 -16.90 1.10 -12.02
N LYS A 84 -18.08 0.51 -11.82
CA LYS A 84 -19.31 1.27 -11.58
C LYS A 84 -19.19 2.18 -10.36
N ILE A 85 -18.59 1.70 -9.29
CA ILE A 85 -18.33 2.50 -8.08
C ILE A 85 -17.30 3.57 -8.41
N ALA A 86 -16.15 3.21 -9.00
CA ALA A 86 -15.09 4.16 -9.35
C ALA A 86 -15.56 5.32 -10.24
N GLU A 87 -16.46 5.06 -11.19
CA GLU A 87 -17.06 6.08 -12.06
C GLU A 87 -18.07 7.01 -11.34
N GLN A 88 -18.57 6.59 -10.17
CA GLN A 88 -19.51 7.39 -9.35
C GLN A 88 -18.82 8.21 -8.26
N LEU A 89 -17.52 7.94 -8.00
CA LEU A 89 -16.75 8.69 -7.03
C LEU A 89 -16.41 10.08 -7.58
N ASP A 90 -16.49 11.08 -6.71
CA ASP A 90 -16.12 12.47 -7.06
C ASP A 90 -14.60 12.67 -7.00
N ILE A 91 -13.89 11.94 -7.85
CA ILE A 91 -12.43 12.02 -7.95
C ILE A 91 -12.06 13.27 -8.76
N PRO A 92 -11.31 14.22 -8.17
CA PRO A 92 -10.94 15.44 -8.87
C PRO A 92 -10.17 15.18 -10.17
N GLY A 93 -10.52 15.93 -11.22
CA GLY A 93 -9.86 15.79 -12.53
C GLY A 93 -8.34 16.03 -12.44
N GLY A 94 -7.56 15.19 -13.12
CA GLY A 94 -6.10 15.26 -13.10
C GLY A 94 -5.43 14.55 -11.93
N THR A 95 -6.20 13.85 -11.08
CA THR A 95 -5.67 13.00 -10.01
C THR A 95 -4.78 11.92 -10.59
N LYS A 96 -3.55 11.83 -10.11
CA LYS A 96 -2.56 10.83 -10.52
C LYS A 96 -2.37 9.72 -9.50
N ARG A 97 -2.63 10.00 -8.22
CA ARG A 97 -2.48 9.05 -7.10
C ARG A 97 -3.74 9.01 -6.30
N ILE A 98 -4.22 7.79 -6.01
CA ILE A 98 -5.45 7.57 -5.23
C ILE A 98 -5.16 6.58 -4.11
N LEU A 99 -5.66 6.88 -2.92
CA LEU A 99 -5.69 5.94 -1.80
C LEU A 99 -7.14 5.66 -1.43
N PHE A 100 -7.53 4.40 -1.47
CA PHE A 100 -8.86 3.96 -1.09
C PHE A 100 -8.91 3.64 0.40
N LYS A 101 -9.70 4.43 1.13
CA LYS A 101 -10.08 4.16 2.51
C LYS A 101 -11.33 3.29 2.49
N THR A 102 -11.19 2.04 2.89
CA THR A 102 -12.25 1.05 2.85
C THR A 102 -12.66 0.61 4.25
N GLU A 103 -13.58 -0.34 4.35
CA GLU A 103 -13.94 -0.98 5.60
C GLU A 103 -12.76 -1.75 6.25
N ASN A 104 -11.71 -2.08 5.46
CA ASN A 104 -10.51 -2.74 5.96
C ASN A 104 -9.82 -1.93 7.05
N SER A 105 -9.81 -0.58 6.95
CA SER A 105 -9.25 0.31 7.95
C SER A 105 -9.80 0.06 9.37
N ARG A 106 -11.09 -0.28 9.51
CA ARG A 106 -11.69 -0.59 10.81
C ARG A 106 -11.14 -1.88 11.42
N ASN A 107 -10.64 -2.77 10.57
CA ASN A 107 -10.22 -4.12 10.94
C ASN A 107 -8.71 -4.27 11.13
N GLN A 108 -7.92 -3.19 10.99
CA GLN A 108 -6.45 -3.24 11.05
C GLN A 108 -5.87 -3.71 12.41
N ASN A 109 -6.67 -3.72 13.48
CA ASN A 109 -6.27 -4.29 14.77
C ASN A 109 -6.51 -5.81 14.86
N ARG A 110 -7.06 -6.44 13.83
CA ARG A 110 -7.21 -7.90 13.79
C ARG A 110 -5.84 -8.55 13.73
N ARG A 111 -5.70 -9.66 14.44
CA ARG A 111 -4.48 -10.50 14.44
C ARG A 111 -4.60 -11.68 13.48
N THR A 112 -5.68 -11.74 12.72
CA THR A 112 -5.98 -12.83 11.80
C THR A 112 -6.28 -12.27 10.41
N PHE A 113 -5.79 -12.95 9.41
CA PHE A 113 -6.07 -12.63 8.00
C PHE A 113 -7.59 -12.72 7.74
N ASP A 114 -8.13 -11.71 7.07
CA ASP A 114 -9.53 -11.66 6.67
C ASP A 114 -9.61 -11.94 5.16
N GLU A 115 -10.12 -13.10 4.78
CA GLU A 115 -10.23 -13.50 3.38
C GLU A 115 -11.27 -12.69 2.59
N ASN A 116 -12.16 -11.96 3.30
CA ASN A 116 -13.25 -11.19 2.71
C ASN A 116 -12.99 -9.67 2.74
N TYR A 117 -11.73 -9.28 2.74
CA TYR A 117 -11.37 -7.87 2.69
C TYR A 117 -11.86 -7.18 1.42
N VAL A 118 -12.06 -5.86 1.50
CA VAL A 118 -12.41 -5.04 0.34
C VAL A 118 -11.20 -4.94 -0.59
N ALA A 119 -11.42 -5.20 -1.86
CA ALA A 119 -10.40 -5.20 -2.91
C ALA A 119 -10.87 -4.39 -4.13
N ILE A 120 -10.03 -4.28 -5.15
CA ILE A 120 -10.32 -3.63 -6.43
C ILE A 120 -10.56 -4.71 -7.49
N SER A 121 -11.64 -4.58 -8.23
CA SER A 121 -11.96 -5.49 -9.33
C SER A 121 -11.12 -5.21 -10.59
N PRO A 122 -10.97 -6.20 -11.50
CA PRO A 122 -10.23 -6.01 -12.74
C PRO A 122 -10.76 -4.86 -13.62
N ASP A 123 -12.08 -4.69 -13.70
CA ASP A 123 -12.73 -3.63 -14.49
C ASP A 123 -12.49 -2.23 -13.89
N ALA A 124 -12.37 -2.13 -12.56
CA ALA A 124 -11.94 -0.89 -11.89
C ALA A 124 -10.46 -0.59 -12.16
N ALA A 125 -9.59 -1.60 -12.12
CA ALA A 125 -8.19 -1.44 -12.48
C ALA A 125 -8.01 -0.93 -13.93
N GLU A 126 -8.75 -1.51 -14.89
CA GLU A 126 -8.78 -1.01 -16.28
C GLU A 126 -9.23 0.45 -16.37
N TRP A 127 -10.22 0.83 -15.57
CA TRP A 127 -10.70 2.21 -15.51
C TRP A 127 -9.61 3.15 -14.97
N MET A 128 -8.88 2.75 -13.92
CA MET A 128 -7.78 3.53 -13.35
C MET A 128 -6.67 3.77 -14.39
N VAL A 129 -6.29 2.71 -15.12
CA VAL A 129 -5.31 2.83 -16.22
C VAL A 129 -5.79 3.83 -17.28
N LYS A 130 -7.05 3.72 -17.74
CA LYS A 130 -7.65 4.65 -18.71
C LYS A 130 -7.73 6.09 -18.19
N SER A 131 -7.91 6.27 -16.89
CA SER A 131 -7.93 7.56 -16.20
C SER A 131 -6.55 8.13 -15.92
N ARG A 132 -5.47 7.43 -16.34
CA ARG A 132 -4.06 7.84 -16.17
C ARG A 132 -3.66 7.97 -14.69
N ILE A 133 -4.19 7.11 -13.84
CA ILE A 133 -3.70 6.96 -12.47
C ILE A 133 -2.31 6.35 -12.53
N GLU A 134 -1.37 6.94 -11.80
CA GLU A 134 0.04 6.51 -11.74
C GLU A 134 0.34 5.66 -10.49
N LEU A 135 -0.46 5.84 -9.42
CA LEU A 135 -0.35 5.04 -8.19
C LEU A 135 -1.72 4.84 -7.58
N VAL A 136 -1.98 3.62 -7.15
CA VAL A 136 -3.17 3.28 -6.38
C VAL A 136 -2.78 2.61 -5.06
N GLY A 137 -3.45 2.98 -3.97
CA GLY A 137 -3.21 2.36 -2.67
C GLY A 137 -4.50 1.87 -2.01
N ILE A 138 -4.36 0.85 -1.15
CA ILE A 138 -5.45 0.25 -0.39
C ILE A 138 -5.03 -0.07 1.04
N ASP A 139 -5.99 0.01 1.94
CA ASP A 139 -5.84 -0.21 3.37
C ASP A 139 -5.94 -1.69 3.80
N TYR A 140 -5.44 -2.59 2.95
CA TYR A 140 -5.27 -4.02 3.25
C TYR A 140 -4.01 -4.58 2.60
N LEU A 141 -3.71 -5.87 2.90
CA LEU A 141 -2.49 -6.57 2.49
C LEU A 141 -2.47 -6.94 1.00
N SER A 142 -3.59 -6.78 0.28
CA SER A 142 -3.65 -6.94 -1.16
C SER A 142 -4.74 -6.09 -1.78
N ILE A 143 -4.45 -5.55 -2.95
CA ILE A 143 -5.40 -4.82 -3.80
C ILE A 143 -6.36 -5.76 -4.56
N GLN A 144 -5.99 -7.03 -4.70
CA GLN A 144 -6.73 -8.08 -5.40
C GLN A 144 -7.41 -9.01 -4.40
N ARG A 145 -8.57 -9.59 -4.73
CA ARG A 145 -9.27 -10.55 -3.87
C ARG A 145 -8.46 -11.82 -3.63
N TYR A 146 -8.55 -12.33 -2.39
CA TYR A 146 -7.91 -13.58 -2.00
C TYR A 146 -8.41 -14.77 -2.82
N ASN A 147 -7.51 -15.70 -3.18
CA ASN A 147 -7.79 -16.92 -3.95
C ASN A 147 -8.66 -16.71 -5.20
N SER A 148 -8.62 -15.53 -5.81
CA SER A 148 -9.35 -15.24 -7.04
C SER A 148 -8.45 -15.41 -8.27
N SER A 149 -9.08 -15.65 -9.42
CA SER A 149 -8.43 -15.59 -10.73
C SER A 149 -8.39 -14.17 -11.30
N ASP A 150 -8.69 -13.16 -10.48
CA ASP A 150 -8.67 -11.76 -10.85
C ASP A 150 -7.28 -11.37 -11.38
N GLN A 151 -7.25 -10.38 -12.25
CA GLN A 151 -6.02 -9.91 -12.89
C GLN A 151 -5.67 -8.48 -12.48
N THR A 152 -6.16 -8.03 -11.32
CA THR A 152 -6.01 -6.63 -10.86
C THR A 152 -4.56 -6.18 -10.82
N HIS A 153 -3.67 -6.95 -10.17
CA HIS A 153 -2.22 -6.66 -10.17
C HIS A 153 -1.65 -6.62 -11.58
N ASN A 154 -1.93 -7.64 -12.38
CA ASN A 154 -1.41 -7.70 -13.76
C ASN A 154 -1.85 -6.52 -14.62
N ILE A 155 -3.12 -6.07 -14.50
CA ILE A 155 -3.64 -4.93 -15.26
C ILE A 155 -2.89 -3.66 -14.87
N LEU A 156 -2.73 -3.40 -13.57
CA LEU A 156 -2.09 -2.20 -13.06
C LEU A 156 -0.58 -2.21 -13.37
N LEU A 157 0.12 -3.28 -12.99
CA LEU A 157 1.57 -3.37 -13.15
C LEU A 157 2.03 -3.39 -14.61
N LYS A 158 1.24 -3.99 -15.54
CA LYS A 158 1.52 -3.92 -16.98
C LYS A 158 1.36 -2.52 -17.58
N ALA A 159 0.64 -1.64 -16.89
CA ALA A 159 0.45 -0.26 -17.28
C ALA A 159 1.34 0.70 -16.47
N ASP A 160 2.36 0.17 -15.77
CA ASP A 160 3.28 0.91 -14.91
C ASP A 160 2.57 1.73 -13.83
N VAL A 161 1.43 1.24 -13.33
CA VAL A 161 0.74 1.84 -12.17
C VAL A 161 1.31 1.24 -10.89
N GLY A 162 1.88 2.07 -10.03
CA GLY A 162 2.39 1.65 -8.72
C GLY A 162 1.28 1.17 -7.80
N ILE A 163 1.55 0.12 -7.04
CA ILE A 163 0.60 -0.43 -6.07
C ILE A 163 1.16 -0.24 -4.66
N LEU A 164 0.39 0.42 -3.80
CA LEU A 164 0.71 0.64 -2.39
C LEU A 164 -0.30 -0.09 -1.52
N GLU A 165 0.17 -1.07 -0.76
CA GLU A 165 -0.66 -1.94 0.07
C GLU A 165 -0.36 -1.80 1.56
N GLY A 166 -1.26 -2.26 2.41
CA GLY A 166 -1.07 -2.28 3.86
C GLY A 166 -1.01 -0.89 4.51
N ILE A 167 -1.66 0.13 3.93
CA ILE A 167 -1.71 1.47 4.53
C ILE A 167 -2.72 1.55 5.67
N ASP A 168 -2.51 2.47 6.59
CA ASP A 168 -3.42 2.75 7.71
C ASP A 168 -4.11 4.10 7.50
N LEU A 169 -5.37 4.07 7.08
CA LEU A 169 -6.17 5.26 6.82
C LEU A 169 -7.26 5.51 7.86
N ARG A 170 -7.22 4.85 9.04
CA ARG A 170 -8.26 4.97 10.07
C ARG A 170 -8.56 6.42 10.46
N ASN A 171 -7.52 7.22 10.63
CA ASN A 171 -7.58 8.60 11.10
C ASN A 171 -7.29 9.60 9.98
N VAL A 172 -7.46 9.20 8.72
CA VAL A 172 -7.27 10.06 7.56
C VAL A 172 -8.65 10.42 7.00
N GLU A 173 -8.93 11.70 6.85
CA GLU A 173 -10.15 12.17 6.21
C GLU A 173 -10.01 12.09 4.67
N GLU A 174 -11.14 12.10 3.97
CA GLU A 174 -11.16 12.21 2.51
C GLU A 174 -10.63 13.58 2.09
N GLY A 175 -9.79 13.62 1.05
CA GLY A 175 -9.26 14.87 0.54
C GLY A 175 -7.85 14.77 -0.04
N TRP A 176 -7.28 15.93 -0.34
CA TRP A 176 -5.94 16.07 -0.87
C TRP A 176 -4.86 16.04 0.21
N TYR A 177 -3.77 15.36 -0.10
CA TYR A 177 -2.55 15.28 0.71
C TYR A 177 -1.32 15.27 -0.20
N THR A 178 -0.16 15.50 0.38
CA THR A 178 1.11 15.11 -0.23
C THR A 178 1.52 13.75 0.30
N LEU A 179 1.59 12.74 -0.57
CA LEU A 179 2.14 11.42 -0.26
C LEU A 179 3.67 11.48 -0.30
N VAL A 180 4.30 10.88 0.68
CA VAL A 180 5.70 10.45 0.63
C VAL A 180 5.73 8.97 1.01
N CYS A 181 6.06 8.11 0.05
CA CYS A 181 6.10 6.66 0.25
C CYS A 181 7.35 6.07 -0.37
N LEU A 182 8.43 6.01 0.40
CA LEU A 182 9.73 5.52 -0.07
C LEU A 182 9.95 4.09 0.44
N PRO A 183 9.97 3.09 -0.45
CA PRO A 183 10.32 1.72 -0.12
C PRO A 183 11.81 1.59 0.20
N LEU A 184 12.19 0.53 0.87
CA LEU A 184 13.59 0.13 0.96
C LEU A 184 14.14 -0.10 -0.45
N ARG A 185 15.34 0.44 -0.72
CA ARG A 185 15.99 0.27 -2.02
C ARG A 185 16.63 -1.12 -2.12
N LEU A 186 15.82 -2.13 -2.33
CA LEU A 186 16.22 -3.52 -2.50
C LEU A 186 16.49 -3.79 -3.98
N ILE A 187 17.73 -4.04 -4.34
CA ILE A 187 18.14 -4.20 -5.76
C ILE A 187 17.61 -5.52 -6.33
N GLY A 188 16.86 -5.44 -7.42
CA GLY A 188 16.40 -6.60 -8.18
C GLY A 188 15.24 -7.38 -7.53
N LEU A 189 14.56 -6.81 -6.53
CA LEU A 189 13.41 -7.46 -5.88
C LEU A 189 12.08 -6.89 -6.40
N GLU A 190 11.03 -7.67 -6.20
CA GLU A 190 9.68 -7.48 -6.74
C GLU A 190 8.81 -6.54 -5.90
N GLY A 191 9.25 -6.18 -4.72
CA GLY A 191 8.57 -5.28 -3.80
C GLY A 191 9.44 -4.91 -2.62
N ALA A 192 9.01 -3.98 -1.81
CA ALA A 192 9.70 -3.66 -0.57
C ALA A 192 8.78 -2.97 0.46
N PRO A 193 8.99 -3.22 1.77
CA PRO A 193 8.36 -2.46 2.82
C PRO A 193 8.66 -0.97 2.70
N ALA A 194 7.65 -0.16 2.98
CA ALA A 194 7.72 1.28 2.89
C ALA A 194 7.12 1.95 4.14
N ARG A 195 7.57 3.17 4.43
CA ARG A 195 6.88 4.04 5.36
C ARG A 195 6.14 5.11 4.57
N ALA A 196 4.85 4.89 4.35
CA ALA A 196 3.97 5.88 3.74
C ALA A 196 3.54 6.91 4.79
N ILE A 197 3.64 8.18 4.43
CA ILE A 197 3.11 9.31 5.21
C ILE A 197 2.29 10.21 4.31
N LEU A 198 1.25 10.80 4.90
CA LEU A 198 0.44 11.84 4.28
C LEU A 198 0.70 13.15 5.00
N ILE A 199 0.98 14.18 4.24
CA ILE A 199 1.18 15.54 4.73
C ILE A 199 -0.05 16.33 4.28
N SER A 200 -0.84 16.82 5.24
CA SER A 200 -1.91 17.79 4.95
C SER A 200 -1.28 19.14 4.66
N GLU A 201 -1.83 19.87 3.70
CA GLU A 201 -1.56 21.31 3.61
C GLU A 201 -1.99 21.95 4.94
N PRO A 202 -1.23 22.91 5.47
CA PRO A 202 -1.72 23.70 6.59
C PRO A 202 -3.07 24.30 6.16
N GLU A 203 -4.11 24.14 6.98
CA GLU A 203 -5.30 25.00 6.84
C GLU A 203 -4.76 26.43 6.87
N ASP A 204 -5.05 27.23 5.83
CA ASP A 204 -4.62 28.61 5.78
C ASP A 204 -4.99 29.28 7.11
N LEU A 205 -3.95 29.60 7.91
CA LEU A 205 -4.10 30.43 9.12
C LEU A 205 -4.38 31.88 8.69
N GLU A 206 -5.26 32.07 7.72
CA GLU A 206 -5.85 33.35 7.35
C GLU A 206 -7.20 33.42 8.04
N ASN A 207 -7.17 33.90 9.30
CA ASN A 207 -8.21 34.75 9.92
C ASN A 207 -8.02 34.79 11.45
N GLU A 208 -7.02 35.57 11.91
CA GLU A 208 -7.11 36.31 13.14
C GLU A 208 -6.83 37.78 12.89
#